data_423122d7e1a7ebca343dcc98368a0549
#
_entry.id   423122d7e1a7ebca343dcc98368a0549
#
_cell.length_a   1.000
_cell.length_b   1.000
_cell.length_c   1.000
_cell.angle_alpha   90.00
_cell.angle_beta   90.00
_cell.angle_gamma   90.00
#
_symmetry.space_group_name_H-M   'P 1'
#
loop_
_entity.id
_entity.type
_entity.pdbx_description
1 polymer ?
#
loop_
_entity_poly.entity_id
_entity_poly.type
_entity_poly.pdbx_seq_one_letter_code
_entity_poly.pdbx_strand_id
1 'polypeptide(L)'
;AFIDTNNKARQTLDLAKQTLPEILESAEKNGTTDTLIYYARKIFNACGNNYINTKQYKDGIDYMDSIGNHPLIREHCPHELLSFKAGLNQLYGNNPEAVRLAEDYLQLPVCTSANDFIRQAEIISGVYMYSGNNLPKAIQILEKAIDVYRKGGNFPNMLRIMSRLGIYYHLSGEYEKAIATNQEAIATYNDSIAPGNVVIAYGEQANLYAELGMYDQALEMNKKAQYYSMLKDSFGLGDLY
;
A
#
# COMPACT_ATOMS: atom_id res chain seq x y z
N ALA A 1 -23.64 -1.20 9.11
CA ALA A 1 -22.17 -1.15 9.19
C ALA A 1 -21.56 -0.49 7.93
N PHE A 2 -21.92 -0.91 6.69
CA PHE A 2 -21.32 -0.40 5.44
C PHE A 2 -21.61 1.09 5.16
N ILE A 3 -22.77 1.60 5.60
CA ILE A 3 -23.17 3.02 5.43
C ILE A 3 -22.37 3.92 6.39
N ASP A 4 -21.99 3.42 7.56
CA ASP A 4 -21.28 4.20 8.58
C ASP A 4 -19.78 4.40 8.26
N THR A 5 -19.13 3.40 7.68
CA THR A 5 -17.72 3.48 7.22
C THR A 5 -17.56 4.49 6.08
N ASN A 6 -18.47 4.51 5.11
CA ASN A 6 -18.42 5.48 4.01
C ASN A 6 -18.68 6.92 4.49
N ASN A 7 -19.53 7.11 5.49
CA ASN A 7 -19.76 8.44 6.08
C ASN A 7 -18.53 8.93 6.86
N LYS A 8 -17.90 8.07 7.65
CA LYS A 8 -16.65 8.41 8.36
C LYS A 8 -15.53 8.75 7.37
N ALA A 9 -15.38 7.98 6.30
CA ALA A 9 -14.39 8.24 5.27
C ALA A 9 -14.60 9.60 4.60
N ARG A 10 -15.84 9.96 4.24
CA ARG A 10 -16.17 11.28 3.67
C ARG A 10 -15.90 12.41 4.65
N GLN A 11 -16.32 12.29 5.90
CA GLN A 11 -16.05 13.30 6.94
C GLN A 11 -14.54 13.51 7.16
N THR A 12 -13.77 12.42 7.17
CA THR A 12 -12.30 12.50 7.27
C THR A 12 -11.70 13.22 6.07
N LEU A 13 -12.19 12.97 4.87
CA LEU A 13 -11.72 13.64 3.65
C LEU A 13 -12.07 15.13 3.66
N ASP A 14 -13.30 15.49 4.07
CA ASP A 14 -13.74 16.88 4.14
C ASP A 14 -12.91 17.66 5.15
N LEU A 15 -12.67 17.09 6.34
CA LEU A 15 -11.80 17.69 7.35
C LEU A 15 -10.36 17.85 6.83
N ALA A 16 -9.82 16.82 6.18
CA ALA A 16 -8.47 16.87 5.63
C ALA A 16 -8.34 17.95 4.53
N LYS A 17 -9.36 18.09 3.66
CA LYS A 17 -9.43 19.15 2.65
C LYS A 17 -9.52 20.56 3.23
N GLN A 18 -10.11 20.73 4.39
CA GLN A 18 -10.15 22.01 5.10
C GLN A 18 -8.83 22.32 5.80
N THR A 19 -8.27 21.34 6.49
CA THR A 19 -7.08 21.53 7.34
C THR A 19 -5.79 21.68 6.53
N LEU A 20 -5.65 20.98 5.39
CA LEU A 20 -4.40 21.04 4.62
C LEU A 20 -4.10 22.44 4.06
N PRO A 21 -5.05 23.17 3.46
CA PRO A 21 -4.81 24.56 3.05
C PRO A 21 -4.38 25.48 4.18
N GLU A 22 -4.95 25.34 5.37
CA GLU A 22 -4.56 26.13 6.55
C GLU A 22 -3.11 25.88 6.95
N ILE A 23 -2.66 24.62 6.91
CA ILE A 23 -1.25 24.27 7.15
C ILE A 23 -0.34 24.89 6.10
N LEU A 24 -0.73 24.82 4.83
CA LEU A 24 0.05 25.36 3.73
C LEU A 24 0.16 26.88 3.83
N GLU A 25 -0.93 27.58 4.12
CA GLU A 25 -0.96 29.03 4.35
C GLU A 25 -0.12 29.43 5.58
N SER A 26 -0.17 28.64 6.66
CA SER A 26 0.66 28.85 7.84
C SER A 26 2.15 28.71 7.52
N ALA A 27 2.52 27.73 6.69
CA ALA A 27 3.90 27.56 6.25
C ALA A 27 4.40 28.73 5.37
N GLU A 28 3.54 29.28 4.52
CA GLU A 28 3.87 30.45 3.71
C GLU A 28 4.08 31.71 4.56
N LYS A 29 3.23 31.92 5.56
CA LYS A 29 3.29 33.13 6.43
C LYS A 29 4.41 33.08 7.47
N ASN A 30 4.63 31.93 8.07
CA ASN A 30 5.49 31.78 9.26
C ASN A 30 6.78 31.00 8.98
N GLY A 31 6.98 30.56 7.77
CA GLY A 31 8.06 29.63 7.39
C GLY A 31 7.70 28.17 7.65
N THR A 32 8.38 27.29 6.93
CA THR A 32 8.16 25.84 6.99
C THR A 32 8.91 25.26 8.20
N THR A 33 8.21 24.50 9.03
CA THR A 33 8.79 23.78 10.18
C THR A 33 8.60 22.28 10.01
N ASP A 34 9.44 21.46 10.66
CA ASP A 34 9.32 19.98 10.63
C ASP A 34 7.93 19.52 11.11
N THR A 35 7.34 20.23 12.04
CA THR A 35 5.99 19.96 12.55
C THR A 35 4.93 20.17 11.46
N LEU A 36 5.01 21.27 10.71
CA LEU A 36 4.08 21.55 9.60
C LEU A 36 4.25 20.52 8.47
N ILE A 37 5.48 20.16 8.12
CA ILE A 37 5.78 19.11 7.14
C ILE A 37 5.18 17.78 7.59
N TYR A 38 5.36 17.40 8.84
CA TYR A 38 4.81 16.16 9.40
C TYR A 38 3.27 16.11 9.27
N TYR A 39 2.57 17.16 9.69
CA TYR A 39 1.11 17.21 9.60
C TYR A 39 0.62 17.30 8.16
N ALA A 40 1.26 18.10 7.31
CA ALA A 40 0.93 18.16 5.88
C ALA A 40 1.03 16.76 5.24
N ARG A 41 2.11 16.04 5.49
CA ARG A 41 2.30 14.66 5.00
C ARG A 41 1.23 13.70 5.50
N LYS A 42 0.90 13.74 6.80
CA LYS A 42 -0.15 12.90 7.38
C LYS A 42 -1.52 13.15 6.75
N ILE A 43 -1.91 14.41 6.60
CA ILE A 43 -3.18 14.80 6.01
C ILE A 43 -3.20 14.45 4.52
N PHE A 44 -2.12 14.72 3.81
CA PHE A 44 -1.99 14.37 2.40
C PHE A 44 -2.14 12.87 2.15
N ASN A 45 -1.47 12.05 2.97
CA ASN A 45 -1.62 10.60 2.96
C ASN A 45 -3.08 10.17 3.24
N ALA A 46 -3.75 10.82 4.20
CA ALA A 46 -5.15 10.52 4.50
C ALA A 46 -6.07 10.84 3.31
N CYS A 47 -5.85 11.96 2.62
CA CYS A 47 -6.59 12.31 1.39
C CYS A 47 -6.38 11.26 0.29
N GLY A 48 -5.14 10.93 -0.04
CA GLY A 48 -4.82 9.97 -1.09
C GLY A 48 -5.47 8.61 -0.86
N ASN A 49 -5.37 8.11 0.37
CA ASN A 49 -6.01 6.85 0.75
C ASN A 49 -7.53 6.89 0.66
N ASN A 50 -8.11 7.99 1.11
CA ASN A 50 -9.55 8.14 1.12
C ASN A 50 -10.11 8.12 -0.30
N TYR A 51 -9.49 8.83 -1.24
CA TYR A 51 -9.89 8.80 -2.65
C TYR A 51 -9.81 7.40 -3.26
N ILE A 52 -8.76 6.62 -2.91
CA ILE A 52 -8.63 5.23 -3.34
C ILE A 52 -9.75 4.37 -2.74
N ASN A 53 -9.97 4.45 -1.43
CA ASN A 53 -10.94 3.62 -0.71
C ASN A 53 -12.40 3.94 -1.09
N THR A 54 -12.70 5.21 -1.36
CA THR A 54 -14.04 5.65 -1.78
C THR A 54 -14.29 5.53 -3.28
N LYS A 55 -13.28 5.08 -4.05
CA LYS A 55 -13.31 4.92 -5.51
C LYS A 55 -13.58 6.24 -6.26
N GLN A 56 -13.24 7.38 -5.64
CA GLN A 56 -13.36 8.72 -6.22
C GLN A 56 -12.06 9.08 -6.97
N TYR A 57 -11.66 8.24 -7.93
CA TYR A 57 -10.33 8.31 -8.55
C TYR A 57 -10.10 9.61 -9.32
N LYS A 58 -11.07 10.04 -10.11
CA LYS A 58 -10.97 11.28 -10.90
C LYS A 58 -10.86 12.50 -9.99
N ASP A 59 -11.74 12.61 -8.98
CA ASP A 59 -11.70 13.70 -8.02
C ASP A 59 -10.37 13.72 -7.25
N GLY A 60 -9.84 12.54 -6.96
CA GLY A 60 -8.53 12.37 -6.33
C GLY A 60 -7.39 12.88 -7.21
N ILE A 61 -7.40 12.57 -8.51
CA ILE A 61 -6.41 13.07 -9.48
C ILE A 61 -6.47 14.60 -9.52
N ASP A 62 -7.65 15.18 -9.71
CA ASP A 62 -7.84 16.63 -9.80
C ASP A 62 -7.39 17.33 -8.51
N TYR A 63 -7.69 16.75 -7.35
CA TYR A 63 -7.20 17.25 -6.06
C TYR A 63 -5.68 17.21 -5.95
N MET A 64 -5.05 16.07 -6.30
CA MET A 64 -3.60 15.95 -6.28
C MET A 64 -2.91 16.90 -7.27
N ASP A 65 -3.52 17.18 -8.40
CA ASP A 65 -3.01 18.16 -9.38
C ASP A 65 -3.10 19.59 -8.83
N SER A 66 -4.20 19.93 -8.16
CA SER A 66 -4.38 21.28 -7.61
C SER A 66 -3.39 21.56 -6.47
N ILE A 67 -3.26 20.63 -5.52
CA ILE A 67 -2.45 20.83 -4.33
C ILE A 67 -0.95 20.54 -4.56
N GLY A 68 -0.65 19.66 -5.53
CA GLY A 68 0.71 19.26 -5.88
C GLY A 68 1.56 20.41 -6.44
N ASN A 69 0.94 21.52 -6.86
CA ASN A 69 1.65 22.71 -7.30
C ASN A 69 2.16 23.57 -6.12
N HIS A 70 1.68 23.35 -4.90
CA HIS A 70 2.12 24.10 -3.73
C HIS A 70 3.58 23.80 -3.40
N PRO A 71 4.44 24.83 -3.12
CA PRO A 71 5.88 24.64 -2.88
C PRO A 71 6.17 23.61 -1.77
N LEU A 72 5.48 23.69 -0.63
CA LEU A 72 5.66 22.75 0.48
C LEU A 72 5.41 21.30 0.06
N ILE A 73 4.34 21.04 -0.73
CA ILE A 73 4.02 19.69 -1.19
C ILE A 73 5.07 19.18 -2.19
N ARG A 74 5.48 20.03 -3.13
CA ARG A 74 6.50 19.67 -4.13
C ARG A 74 7.86 19.37 -3.50
N GLU A 75 8.24 20.12 -2.48
CA GLU A 75 9.55 20.00 -1.84
C GLU A 75 9.58 18.89 -0.80
N HIS A 76 8.52 18.75 0.00
CA HIS A 76 8.55 17.88 1.18
C HIS A 76 7.67 16.62 1.07
N CYS A 77 6.75 16.54 0.09
CA CYS A 77 5.87 15.39 -0.13
C CYS A 77 5.91 14.81 -1.55
N PRO A 78 7.04 14.87 -2.29
CA PRO A 78 7.08 14.44 -3.69
C PRO A 78 6.80 12.96 -3.87
N HIS A 79 7.22 12.11 -2.94
CA HIS A 79 6.98 10.67 -2.97
C HIS A 79 5.49 10.33 -2.85
N GLU A 80 4.82 10.94 -1.88
CA GLU A 80 3.39 10.79 -1.65
C GLU A 80 2.60 11.28 -2.87
N LEU A 81 2.95 12.45 -3.37
CA LEU A 81 2.30 13.05 -4.53
C LEU A 81 2.37 12.12 -5.76
N LEU A 82 3.56 11.69 -6.14
CA LEU A 82 3.75 10.85 -7.32
C LEU A 82 3.12 9.46 -7.13
N SER A 83 3.28 8.83 -5.97
CA SER A 83 2.72 7.51 -5.72
C SER A 83 1.18 7.52 -5.75
N PHE A 84 0.52 8.50 -5.11
CA PHE A 84 -0.94 8.60 -5.14
C PHE A 84 -1.45 8.96 -6.54
N LYS A 85 -0.82 9.90 -7.23
CA LYS A 85 -1.19 10.21 -8.63
C LYS A 85 -1.05 8.98 -9.53
N ALA A 86 0.04 8.22 -9.40
CA ALA A 86 0.23 6.98 -10.16
C ALA A 86 -0.86 5.95 -9.86
N GLY A 87 -1.12 5.68 -8.57
CA GLY A 87 -2.16 4.73 -8.16
C GLY A 87 -3.58 5.14 -8.56
N LEU A 88 -3.92 6.42 -8.42
CA LEU A 88 -5.23 6.95 -8.81
C LEU A 88 -5.43 6.87 -10.33
N ASN A 89 -4.39 7.21 -11.13
CA ASN A 89 -4.44 7.07 -12.59
C ASN A 89 -4.59 5.61 -13.02
N GLN A 90 -3.88 4.67 -12.36
CA GLN A 90 -4.06 3.24 -12.60
C GLN A 90 -5.51 2.80 -12.36
N LEU A 91 -6.08 3.16 -11.20
CA LEU A 91 -7.43 2.76 -10.82
C LEU A 91 -8.51 3.45 -11.67
N TYR A 92 -8.21 4.64 -12.19
CA TYR A 92 -9.06 5.35 -13.14
C TYR A 92 -8.99 4.79 -14.57
N GLY A 93 -7.95 4.00 -14.88
CA GLY A 93 -7.72 3.39 -16.19
C GLY A 93 -6.79 4.18 -17.12
N ASN A 94 -6.16 5.26 -16.63
CA ASN A 94 -5.17 6.02 -17.38
C ASN A 94 -3.77 5.40 -17.21
N ASN A 95 -3.59 4.20 -17.76
CA ASN A 95 -2.39 3.39 -17.59
C ASN A 95 -1.09 4.05 -18.08
N PRO A 96 -1.04 4.77 -19.23
CA PRO A 96 0.19 5.43 -19.67
C PRO A 96 0.69 6.47 -18.66
N GLU A 97 -0.22 7.30 -18.14
CA GLU A 97 0.13 8.32 -17.15
C GLU A 97 0.52 7.69 -15.80
N ALA A 98 -0.16 6.62 -15.39
CA ALA A 98 0.19 5.88 -14.18
C ALA A 98 1.64 5.38 -14.24
N VAL A 99 2.05 4.77 -15.35
CA VAL A 99 3.42 4.26 -15.55
C VAL A 99 4.42 5.41 -15.60
N ARG A 100 4.12 6.50 -16.30
CA ARG A 100 5.00 7.69 -16.35
C ARG A 100 5.26 8.26 -14.94
N LEU A 101 4.20 8.41 -14.13
CA LEU A 101 4.32 8.89 -12.75
C LEU A 101 5.10 7.92 -11.86
N ALA A 102 4.96 6.61 -12.08
CA ALA A 102 5.75 5.61 -11.38
C ALA A 102 7.24 5.67 -11.77
N GLU A 103 7.57 5.95 -13.02
CA GLU A 103 8.97 6.19 -13.45
C GLU A 103 9.53 7.45 -12.78
N ASP A 104 8.76 8.55 -12.76
CA ASP A 104 9.17 9.78 -12.08
C ASP A 104 9.41 9.54 -10.58
N TYR A 105 8.55 8.74 -9.93
CA TYR A 105 8.74 8.34 -8.53
C TYR A 105 10.07 7.63 -8.30
N LEU A 106 10.47 6.73 -9.19
CA LEU A 106 11.72 5.97 -9.06
C LEU A 106 12.98 6.82 -9.27
N GLN A 107 12.86 8.02 -9.84
CA GLN A 107 13.98 8.97 -9.95
C GLN A 107 14.18 9.79 -8.67
N LEU A 108 13.21 9.78 -7.73
CA LEU A 108 13.37 10.48 -6.46
C LEU A 108 14.43 9.81 -5.59
N PRO A 109 15.12 10.58 -4.72
CA PRO A 109 15.96 10.01 -3.67
C PRO A 109 15.17 9.01 -2.81
N VAL A 110 15.85 8.00 -2.27
CA VAL A 110 15.16 7.01 -1.41
C VAL A 110 14.49 7.72 -0.23
N CYS A 111 13.20 7.46 -0.02
CA CYS A 111 12.46 8.00 1.10
C CYS A 111 13.09 7.56 2.44
N THR A 112 13.35 8.49 3.33
CA THR A 112 13.98 8.22 4.63
C THR A 112 13.01 7.62 5.66
N SER A 113 11.70 7.79 5.45
CA SER A 113 10.67 7.18 6.30
C SER A 113 10.34 5.78 5.80
N ALA A 114 10.72 4.75 6.56
CA ALA A 114 10.44 3.36 6.22
C ALA A 114 8.93 3.08 6.01
N ASN A 115 8.07 3.65 6.87
CA ASN A 115 6.62 3.42 6.79
C ASN A 115 5.99 4.02 5.52
N ASP A 116 6.42 5.22 5.14
CA ASP A 116 5.91 5.89 3.94
C ASP A 116 6.42 5.18 2.68
N PHE A 117 7.71 4.80 2.68
CA PHE A 117 8.31 4.05 1.56
C PHE A 117 7.55 2.78 1.22
N ILE A 118 7.12 2.03 2.21
CA ILE A 118 6.46 0.74 2.01
C ILE A 118 5.08 0.88 1.39
N ARG A 119 4.30 1.84 1.86
CA ARG A 119 3.00 2.10 1.26
C ARG A 119 3.13 2.54 -0.19
N GLN A 120 4.11 3.39 -0.45
CA GLN A 120 4.40 3.86 -1.79
C GLN A 120 4.91 2.73 -2.69
N ALA A 121 5.76 1.85 -2.16
CA ALA A 121 6.22 0.66 -2.86
C ALA A 121 5.07 -0.29 -3.25
N GLU A 122 4.07 -0.43 -2.37
CA GLU A 122 2.85 -1.19 -2.70
C GLU A 122 2.09 -0.60 -3.87
N ILE A 123 1.87 0.71 -3.87
CA ILE A 123 1.16 1.41 -4.94
C ILE A 123 1.95 1.29 -6.25
N ILE A 124 3.24 1.64 -6.22
CA ILE A 124 4.09 1.66 -7.41
C ILE A 124 4.28 0.25 -7.99
N SER A 125 4.47 -0.77 -7.16
CA SER A 125 4.52 -2.15 -7.64
C SER A 125 3.21 -2.58 -8.30
N GLY A 126 2.07 -2.14 -7.76
CA GLY A 126 0.76 -2.35 -8.37
C GLY A 126 0.63 -1.68 -9.74
N VAL A 127 1.13 -0.46 -9.89
CA VAL A 127 1.15 0.23 -11.20
C VAL A 127 1.97 -0.55 -12.23
N TYR A 128 3.16 -1.04 -11.86
CA TYR A 128 3.96 -1.85 -12.79
C TYR A 128 3.30 -3.18 -13.11
N MET A 129 2.65 -3.82 -12.14
CA MET A 129 1.95 -5.09 -12.35
C MET A 129 0.76 -4.93 -13.30
N TYR A 130 -0.11 -3.96 -13.04
CA TYR A 130 -1.42 -3.89 -13.69
C TYR A 130 -1.49 -2.92 -14.87
N SER A 131 -0.66 -1.90 -14.90
CA SER A 131 -0.65 -0.88 -15.97
C SER A 131 0.57 -0.98 -16.88
N GLY A 132 1.73 -1.28 -16.30
CA GLY A 132 3.01 -1.38 -17.01
C GLY A 132 3.29 -2.77 -17.56
N ASN A 133 2.51 -3.79 -17.18
CA ASN A 133 2.76 -5.20 -17.51
C ASN A 133 4.24 -5.58 -17.31
N ASN A 134 4.83 -5.10 -16.22
CA ASN A 134 6.25 -5.27 -15.91
C ASN A 134 6.42 -5.91 -14.53
N LEU A 135 6.09 -7.19 -14.47
CA LEU A 135 6.16 -8.00 -13.26
C LEU A 135 7.56 -8.04 -12.63
N PRO A 136 8.68 -8.17 -13.39
CA PRO A 136 10.03 -8.13 -12.81
C PRO A 136 10.29 -6.83 -12.05
N LYS A 137 9.87 -5.68 -12.57
CA LYS A 137 10.05 -4.38 -11.91
C LYS A 137 9.17 -4.25 -10.66
N ALA A 138 7.95 -4.78 -10.71
CA ALA A 138 7.06 -4.84 -9.55
C ALA A 138 7.66 -5.69 -8.42
N ILE A 139 8.25 -6.85 -8.74
CA ILE A 139 8.97 -7.71 -7.79
C ILE A 139 10.15 -6.96 -7.17
N GLN A 140 11.02 -6.36 -7.97
CA GLN A 140 12.19 -5.63 -7.49
C GLN A 140 11.85 -4.52 -6.49
N ILE A 141 10.73 -3.82 -6.71
CA ILE A 141 10.26 -2.76 -5.80
C ILE A 141 9.84 -3.34 -4.45
N LEU A 142 9.14 -4.47 -4.44
CA LEU A 142 8.70 -5.12 -3.20
C LEU A 142 9.88 -5.76 -2.45
N GLU A 143 10.84 -6.38 -3.14
CA GLU A 143 12.08 -6.89 -2.53
C GLU A 143 12.82 -5.77 -1.79
N LYS A 144 13.02 -4.62 -2.46
CA LYS A 144 13.64 -3.45 -1.84
C LYS A 144 12.86 -2.93 -0.63
N ALA A 145 11.53 -2.96 -0.69
CA ALA A 145 10.68 -2.56 0.43
C ALA A 145 10.84 -3.51 1.64
N ILE A 146 10.92 -4.82 1.41
CA ILE A 146 11.15 -5.82 2.46
C ILE A 146 12.51 -5.60 3.12
N ASP A 147 13.56 -5.31 2.36
CA ASP A 147 14.89 -5.03 2.92
C ASP A 147 14.91 -3.78 3.81
N VAL A 148 14.18 -2.73 3.41
CA VAL A 148 14.02 -1.52 4.25
C VAL A 148 13.29 -1.86 5.55
N TYR A 149 12.27 -2.73 5.49
CA TYR A 149 11.54 -3.19 6.68
C TYR A 149 12.37 -4.03 7.64
N ARG A 150 13.08 -5.01 7.11
CA ARG A 150 13.95 -5.87 7.92
C ARG A 150 14.93 -5.04 8.75
N LYS A 151 15.40 -3.91 8.21
CA LYS A 151 16.28 -2.97 8.92
C LYS A 151 15.54 -2.10 9.94
N GLY A 152 14.28 -1.81 9.73
CA GLY A 152 13.46 -0.91 10.56
C GLY A 152 12.60 -1.60 11.64
N GLY A 153 12.45 -2.92 11.62
CA GLY A 153 11.72 -3.69 12.64
C GLY A 153 10.19 -3.57 12.63
N ASN A 154 9.56 -3.10 11.56
CA ASN A 154 8.10 -2.94 11.48
C ASN A 154 7.44 -4.16 10.80
N PHE A 155 7.20 -5.21 11.59
CA PHE A 155 6.72 -6.50 11.11
C PHE A 155 5.30 -6.53 10.50
N PRO A 156 4.26 -5.85 11.02
CA PRO A 156 2.89 -5.96 10.46
C PRO A 156 2.80 -5.60 8.98
N ASN A 157 3.45 -4.50 8.62
CA ASN A 157 3.48 -4.06 7.23
C ASN A 157 4.37 -4.95 6.34
N MET A 158 5.46 -5.50 6.88
CA MET A 158 6.31 -6.45 6.17
C MET A 158 5.52 -7.66 5.69
N LEU A 159 4.68 -8.23 6.55
CA LEU A 159 3.87 -9.40 6.23
C LEU A 159 2.95 -9.17 5.03
N ARG A 160 2.34 -7.99 4.95
CA ARG A 160 1.48 -7.61 3.82
C ARG A 160 2.25 -7.52 2.51
N ILE A 161 3.46 -6.95 2.55
CA ILE A 161 4.32 -6.84 1.36
C ILE A 161 4.86 -8.20 0.95
N MET A 162 5.26 -9.04 1.91
CA MET A 162 5.71 -10.40 1.63
C MET A 162 4.61 -11.24 0.97
N SER A 163 3.37 -11.15 1.47
CA SER A 163 2.25 -11.85 0.85
C SER A 163 2.03 -11.40 -0.59
N ARG A 164 2.14 -10.11 -0.88
CA ARG A 164 2.06 -9.60 -2.25
C ARG A 164 3.24 -10.05 -3.12
N LEU A 165 4.45 -10.05 -2.57
CA LEU A 165 5.63 -10.54 -3.27
C LEU A 165 5.53 -12.04 -3.59
N GLY A 166 4.99 -12.84 -2.67
CA GLY A 166 4.69 -14.25 -2.91
C GLY A 166 3.76 -14.46 -4.11
N ILE A 167 2.69 -13.66 -4.21
CA ILE A 167 1.79 -13.66 -5.38
C ILE A 167 2.55 -13.30 -6.66
N TYR A 168 3.42 -12.30 -6.62
CA TYR A 168 4.16 -11.87 -7.81
C TYR A 168 5.20 -12.89 -8.26
N TYR A 169 5.89 -13.56 -7.33
CA TYR A 169 6.76 -14.70 -7.65
C TYR A 169 5.98 -15.87 -8.25
N HIS A 170 4.80 -16.17 -7.70
CA HIS A 170 3.91 -17.18 -8.27
C HIS A 170 3.55 -16.85 -9.73
N LEU A 171 3.09 -15.62 -9.99
CA LEU A 171 2.74 -15.16 -11.35
C LEU A 171 3.94 -15.11 -12.30
N SER A 172 5.16 -14.99 -11.79
CA SER A 172 6.39 -15.08 -12.60
C SER A 172 6.87 -16.50 -12.85
N GLY A 173 6.24 -17.52 -12.23
CA GLY A 173 6.66 -18.91 -12.29
C GLY A 173 7.83 -19.25 -11.36
N GLU A 174 8.21 -18.34 -10.46
CA GLU A 174 9.29 -18.54 -9.49
C GLU A 174 8.75 -19.24 -8.22
N TYR A 175 8.23 -20.47 -8.39
CA TYR A 175 7.47 -21.19 -7.36
C TYR A 175 8.24 -21.38 -6.06
N GLU A 176 9.54 -21.70 -6.10
CA GLU A 176 10.37 -21.88 -4.91
C GLU A 176 10.47 -20.57 -4.10
N LYS A 177 10.65 -19.44 -4.79
CA LYS A 177 10.69 -18.13 -4.12
C LYS A 177 9.32 -17.75 -3.55
N ALA A 178 8.24 -18.04 -4.27
CA ALA A 178 6.88 -17.80 -3.80
C ALA A 178 6.60 -18.59 -2.51
N ILE A 179 6.94 -19.89 -2.48
CA ILE A 179 6.80 -20.77 -1.32
C ILE A 179 7.62 -20.23 -0.14
N ALA A 180 8.90 -19.94 -0.36
CA ALA A 180 9.80 -19.44 0.68
C ALA A 180 9.32 -18.11 1.27
N THR A 181 8.87 -17.18 0.41
CA THR A 181 8.35 -15.87 0.85
C THR A 181 7.07 -16.02 1.67
N ASN A 182 6.14 -16.89 1.26
CA ASN A 182 4.91 -17.14 2.01
C ASN A 182 5.19 -17.86 3.34
N GLN A 183 6.14 -18.79 3.37
CA GLN A 183 6.57 -19.45 4.62
C GLN A 183 7.21 -18.46 5.59
N GLU A 184 8.06 -17.57 5.11
CA GLU A 184 8.64 -16.50 5.92
C GLU A 184 7.55 -15.55 6.46
N ALA A 185 6.59 -15.16 5.62
CA ALA A 185 5.44 -14.36 6.04
C ALA A 185 4.64 -15.06 7.16
N ILE A 186 4.35 -16.34 7.00
CA ILE A 186 3.64 -17.15 8.00
C ILE A 186 4.44 -17.25 9.31
N ALA A 187 5.75 -17.48 9.22
CA ALA A 187 6.62 -17.64 10.38
C ALA A 187 6.80 -16.33 11.18
N THR A 188 6.65 -15.17 10.53
CA THR A 188 6.71 -13.85 11.21
C THR A 188 5.39 -13.44 11.86
N TYR A 189 4.29 -14.15 11.56
CA TYR A 189 3.00 -13.88 12.18
C TYR A 189 3.04 -14.18 13.69
N ASN A 190 2.44 -13.30 14.47
CA ASN A 190 2.16 -13.51 15.89
C ASN A 190 0.83 -12.84 16.26
N ASP A 191 0.31 -13.10 17.46
CA ASP A 191 -1.01 -12.63 17.90
C ASP A 191 -1.15 -11.09 18.01
N SER A 192 -0.04 -10.34 17.93
CA SER A 192 -0.04 -8.89 17.88
C SER A 192 -0.29 -8.33 16.47
N ILE A 193 -0.32 -9.20 15.44
CA ILE A 193 -0.50 -8.84 14.04
C ILE A 193 -1.93 -9.19 13.63
N ALA A 194 -2.59 -8.30 12.87
CA ALA A 194 -3.95 -8.56 12.38
C ALA A 194 -4.03 -9.88 11.58
N PRO A 195 -4.94 -10.80 11.94
CA PRO A 195 -5.04 -12.14 11.32
C PRO A 195 -5.23 -12.09 9.80
N GLY A 196 -5.88 -11.05 9.28
CA GLY A 196 -6.11 -10.85 7.84
C GLY A 196 -4.84 -10.87 6.99
N ASN A 197 -3.71 -10.47 7.55
CA ASN A 197 -2.44 -10.46 6.81
C ASN A 197 -1.90 -11.87 6.56
N VAL A 198 -2.07 -12.79 7.50
CA VAL A 198 -1.59 -14.17 7.35
C VAL A 198 -2.55 -15.03 6.52
N VAL A 199 -3.83 -14.68 6.45
CA VAL A 199 -4.83 -15.38 5.60
C VAL A 199 -4.39 -15.39 4.16
N ILE A 200 -3.89 -14.26 3.64
CA ILE A 200 -3.42 -14.16 2.25
C ILE A 200 -2.23 -15.10 2.03
N ALA A 201 -1.26 -15.13 2.94
CA ALA A 201 -0.08 -15.99 2.81
C ALA A 201 -0.45 -17.49 2.83
N TYR A 202 -1.36 -17.91 3.72
CA TYR A 202 -1.85 -19.30 3.74
C TYR A 202 -2.65 -19.65 2.48
N GLY A 203 -3.52 -18.73 2.00
CA GLY A 203 -4.31 -18.96 0.80
C GLY A 203 -3.42 -19.10 -0.44
N GLU A 204 -2.43 -18.23 -0.59
CA GLU A 204 -1.49 -18.30 -1.70
C GLU A 204 -0.60 -19.55 -1.63
N GLN A 205 -0.16 -19.94 -0.42
CA GLN A 205 0.58 -21.19 -0.22
C GLN A 205 -0.26 -22.42 -0.62
N ALA A 206 -1.56 -22.40 -0.33
CA ALA A 206 -2.47 -23.45 -0.74
C ALA A 206 -2.61 -23.54 -2.26
N ASN A 207 -2.72 -22.39 -2.95
CA ASN A 207 -2.78 -22.34 -4.41
C ASN A 207 -1.51 -22.93 -5.04
N LEU A 208 -0.34 -22.51 -4.55
CA LEU A 208 0.95 -23.03 -5.01
C LEU A 208 1.07 -24.54 -4.84
N TYR A 209 0.72 -25.07 -3.68
CA TYR A 209 0.74 -26.53 -3.46
C TYR A 209 -0.26 -27.27 -4.35
N ALA A 210 -1.44 -26.71 -4.60
CA ALA A 210 -2.41 -27.31 -5.50
C ALA A 210 -1.91 -27.38 -6.96
N GLU A 211 -1.27 -26.32 -7.46
CA GLU A 211 -0.67 -26.31 -8.80
C GLU A 211 0.49 -27.31 -8.94
N LEU A 212 1.24 -27.53 -7.86
CA LEU A 212 2.30 -28.53 -7.81
C LEU A 212 1.80 -29.96 -7.57
N GLY A 213 0.48 -30.17 -7.49
CA GLY A 213 -0.14 -31.48 -7.23
C GLY A 213 -0.02 -31.96 -5.79
N MET A 214 0.41 -31.10 -4.88
CA MET A 214 0.61 -31.40 -3.45
C MET A 214 -0.69 -31.17 -2.66
N TYR A 215 -1.75 -31.90 -3.01
CA TYR A 215 -3.12 -31.62 -2.57
C TYR A 215 -3.35 -31.71 -1.07
N ASP A 216 -2.66 -32.62 -0.34
CA ASP A 216 -2.79 -32.74 1.11
C ASP A 216 -2.25 -31.48 1.81
N GLN A 217 -1.12 -30.95 1.34
CA GLN A 217 -0.53 -29.72 1.85
C GLN A 217 -1.40 -28.51 1.49
N ALA A 218 -1.94 -28.46 0.27
CA ALA A 218 -2.88 -27.42 -0.14
C ALA A 218 -4.11 -27.39 0.78
N LEU A 219 -4.68 -28.55 1.10
CA LEU A 219 -5.83 -28.68 2.00
C LEU A 219 -5.50 -28.19 3.42
N GLU A 220 -4.31 -28.54 3.93
CA GLU A 220 -3.85 -28.08 5.25
C GLU A 220 -3.74 -26.54 5.29
N MET A 221 -3.12 -25.93 4.27
CA MET A 221 -2.98 -24.47 4.20
C MET A 221 -4.33 -23.77 4.08
N ASN A 222 -5.25 -24.33 3.29
CA ASN A 222 -6.61 -23.80 3.19
C ASN A 222 -7.37 -23.84 4.52
N LYS A 223 -7.24 -24.91 5.31
CA LYS A 223 -7.84 -24.99 6.65
C LYS A 223 -7.27 -23.91 7.58
N LYS A 224 -5.96 -23.64 7.51
CA LYS A 224 -5.33 -22.56 8.29
C LYS A 224 -5.83 -21.18 7.82
N ALA A 225 -5.91 -20.92 6.51
CA ALA A 225 -6.46 -19.69 5.98
C ALA A 225 -7.91 -19.46 6.47
N GLN A 226 -8.74 -20.50 6.44
CA GLN A 226 -10.12 -20.45 6.92
C GLN A 226 -10.19 -20.15 8.43
N TYR A 227 -9.37 -20.80 9.24
CA TYR A 227 -9.29 -20.56 10.69
C TYR A 227 -8.96 -19.08 11.00
N TYR A 228 -7.93 -18.52 10.36
CA TYR A 228 -7.54 -17.13 10.58
C TYR A 228 -8.54 -16.12 10.00
N SER A 229 -9.28 -16.49 8.93
CA SER A 229 -10.37 -15.67 8.43
C SER A 229 -11.52 -15.58 9.43
N MET A 230 -11.90 -16.68 10.06
CA MET A 230 -12.92 -16.70 11.11
C MET A 230 -12.50 -15.90 12.35
N LEU A 231 -11.21 -15.95 12.73
CA LEU A 231 -10.69 -15.12 13.81
C LEU A 231 -10.80 -13.63 13.49
N LYS A 232 -10.48 -13.22 12.26
CA LYS A 232 -10.63 -11.83 11.80
C LYS A 232 -12.06 -11.33 11.99
N ASP A 233 -13.04 -12.13 11.58
CA ASP A 233 -14.46 -11.76 11.67
C ASP A 233 -14.95 -11.70 13.14
N SER A 234 -14.41 -12.57 14.01
CA SER A 234 -14.76 -12.61 15.44
C SER A 234 -14.23 -11.42 16.23
N PHE A 235 -13.10 -10.86 15.85
CA PHE A 235 -12.48 -9.72 16.53
C PHE A 235 -13.00 -8.35 16.07
N GLY A 236 -13.98 -8.29 15.16
CA GLY A 236 -14.51 -7.02 14.64
C GLY A 236 -13.47 -6.17 13.92
N LEU A 237 -12.36 -6.78 13.44
CA LEU A 237 -11.25 -6.12 12.78
C LEU A 237 -11.57 -5.77 11.30
N GLY A 238 -12.85 -5.67 10.95
CA GLY A 238 -13.30 -5.22 9.64
C GLY A 238 -12.95 -3.78 9.30
N ASP A 239 -12.49 -2.98 10.26
CA ASP A 239 -12.41 -1.52 10.16
C ASP A 239 -10.99 -0.94 10.31
N LEU A 240 -9.93 -1.74 10.22
CA LEU A 240 -8.54 -1.26 10.33
C LEU A 240 -7.83 -1.21 8.95
N TYR A 241 -8.50 -0.61 7.96
CA TYR A 241 -7.87 -0.26 6.68
C TYR A 241 -8.12 1.21 6.35
#